data_94f1f072a0e772f7e5c09fd2d8150040
#
_entry.id   94f1f072a0e772f7e5c09fd2d8150040
#
_cell.length_a   1.000
_cell.length_b   1.000
_cell.length_c   1.000
_cell.angle_alpha   90.00
_cell.angle_beta   90.00
_cell.angle_gamma   90.00
#
_symmetry.space_group_name_H-M   'P 1'
#
loop_
_entity.id
_entity.type
_entity.pdbx_description
1 polymer ?
#
loop_
_entity_poly.entity_id
_entity_poly.type
_entity_poly.pdbx_seq_one_letter_code
_entity_poly.pdbx_strand_id
1 'polypeptide(L)'
;MHLAQDIETHIHGGDAADTVTLDYEARFLRRKRLVSDGGEAFLVELAETRSINQGEGFRLDDGRVIAVMAAPEPLLAVRHDNLVRIAWHVGNRHTPCQVEGDHILIREDRVLQAMLEQLGARVSRVTAPFTPEGGAYGHGRTHGHDHGH
;
A
#
# COMPACT_ATOMS: atom_id res chain seq x y z
N MET A 1 0.43 -5.12 -26.70
CA MET A 1 0.99 -4.67 -25.39
C MET A 1 1.40 -5.90 -24.61
N HIS A 2 2.43 -5.77 -23.82
CA HIS A 2 2.93 -6.91 -23.05
C HIS A 2 1.99 -7.26 -21.90
N LEU A 3 2.05 -8.52 -21.49
CA LEU A 3 1.20 -9.07 -20.44
C LEU A 3 2.08 -9.36 -19.22
N ALA A 4 1.60 -9.01 -18.04
CA ALA A 4 2.25 -9.32 -16.77
C ALA A 4 1.35 -10.27 -15.98
N GLN A 5 1.79 -11.51 -15.80
CA GLN A 5 1.05 -12.51 -15.05
C GLN A 5 1.71 -12.89 -13.74
N ASP A 6 2.95 -12.45 -13.54
CA ASP A 6 3.74 -12.81 -12.37
C ASP A 6 4.27 -11.57 -11.67
N ILE A 7 4.43 -11.69 -10.35
CA ILE A 7 5.02 -10.64 -9.52
C ILE A 7 6.43 -11.08 -9.11
N GLU A 8 7.37 -10.17 -9.29
CA GLU A 8 8.73 -10.36 -8.82
C GLU A 8 8.83 -9.78 -7.42
N THR A 9 9.25 -10.56 -6.43
CA THR A 9 9.12 -10.14 -5.04
C THR A 9 10.34 -9.45 -4.46
N HIS A 10 11.50 -9.59 -4.99
CA HIS A 10 12.67 -8.91 -4.45
C HIS A 10 13.46 -8.31 -5.59
N ILE A 11 13.11 -7.08 -5.95
CA ILE A 11 13.78 -6.42 -7.05
C ILE A 11 14.98 -5.68 -6.52
N HIS A 12 16.15 -6.02 -7.04
CA HIS A 12 17.36 -5.30 -6.71
C HIS A 12 17.47 -4.05 -7.58
N GLY A 13 17.97 -2.98 -7.01
CA GLY A 13 18.14 -1.72 -7.75
C GLY A 13 18.95 -1.94 -9.02
N GLY A 14 18.47 -1.44 -10.12
CA GLY A 14 19.10 -1.61 -11.41
C GLY A 14 18.59 -2.78 -12.22
N ASP A 15 17.85 -3.69 -11.62
CA ASP A 15 17.33 -4.85 -12.35
C ASP A 15 16.01 -4.54 -13.06
N ALA A 16 15.33 -3.47 -12.69
CA ALA A 16 14.06 -3.10 -13.30
C ALA A 16 14.30 -2.31 -14.58
N ALA A 17 13.52 -2.63 -15.61
CA ALA A 17 13.59 -1.90 -16.88
C ALA A 17 12.89 -0.55 -16.80
N ASP A 18 11.92 -0.42 -15.91
CA ASP A 18 11.12 0.79 -15.73
C ASP A 18 10.44 0.70 -14.37
N THR A 19 9.68 1.73 -14.02
CA THR A 19 8.88 1.75 -12.81
C THR A 19 7.44 2.09 -13.13
N VAL A 20 6.53 1.79 -12.20
CA VAL A 20 5.16 2.25 -12.25
C VAL A 20 4.81 2.77 -10.86
N THR A 21 4.31 4.00 -10.79
CA THR A 21 4.06 4.68 -9.52
C THR A 21 2.57 4.67 -9.24
N LEU A 22 2.19 4.01 -8.14
CA LEU A 22 0.79 3.74 -7.81
C LEU A 22 0.53 4.05 -6.35
N ASP A 23 -0.62 4.66 -6.05
CA ASP A 23 -1.03 4.87 -4.68
C ASP A 23 -1.56 3.55 -4.08
N TYR A 24 -1.98 3.60 -2.81
CA TYR A 24 -2.40 2.40 -2.10
C TYR A 24 -3.58 1.70 -2.79
N GLU A 25 -4.60 2.47 -3.19
CA GLU A 25 -5.77 1.91 -3.87
C GLU A 25 -5.38 1.25 -5.19
N ALA A 26 -4.55 1.91 -5.97
CA ALA A 26 -4.16 1.43 -7.29
C ALA A 26 -3.28 0.19 -7.22
N ARG A 27 -2.60 -0.03 -6.08
CA ARG A 27 -1.76 -1.22 -5.91
C ARG A 27 -2.54 -2.48 -5.56
N PHE A 28 -3.85 -2.38 -5.31
CA PHE A 28 -4.69 -3.53 -5.02
C PHE A 28 -5.44 -3.90 -6.30
N LEU A 29 -4.96 -4.92 -7.00
CA LEU A 29 -5.46 -5.21 -8.34
C LEU A 29 -5.34 -6.69 -8.68
N ARG A 30 -6.03 -7.11 -9.70
CA ARG A 30 -5.91 -8.42 -10.29
C ARG A 30 -5.71 -8.30 -11.80
N ARG A 31 -6.59 -7.61 -12.49
CA ARG A 31 -6.49 -7.40 -13.92
C ARG A 31 -6.67 -5.93 -14.22
N LYS A 32 -5.67 -5.32 -14.78
CA LYS A 32 -5.71 -3.90 -15.07
C LYS A 32 -4.67 -3.51 -16.11
N ARG A 33 -5.05 -2.58 -16.97
CA ARG A 33 -4.09 -1.95 -17.88
C ARG A 33 -3.39 -0.83 -17.12
N LEU A 34 -2.07 -0.86 -17.12
CA LEU A 34 -1.26 0.16 -16.50
C LEU A 34 -0.35 0.81 -17.55
N VAL A 35 0.15 1.99 -17.22
CA VAL A 35 1.16 2.67 -18.04
C VAL A 35 2.35 2.92 -17.15
N SER A 36 3.52 2.46 -17.56
CA SER A 36 4.74 2.67 -16.78
C SER A 36 5.12 4.14 -16.75
N ASP A 37 6.02 4.50 -15.86
CA ASP A 37 6.49 5.88 -15.76
C ASP A 37 7.22 6.32 -17.03
N GLY A 38 7.81 5.38 -17.76
CA GLY A 38 8.42 5.65 -19.05
C GLY A 38 7.44 5.72 -20.23
N GLY A 39 6.15 5.47 -19.97
CA GLY A 39 5.11 5.61 -20.99
C GLY A 39 4.69 4.33 -21.70
N GLU A 40 5.18 3.18 -21.27
CA GLU A 40 4.81 1.92 -21.90
C GLU A 40 3.55 1.34 -21.27
N ALA A 41 2.53 1.07 -22.08
CA ALA A 41 1.32 0.41 -21.60
C ALA A 41 1.53 -1.11 -21.50
N PHE A 42 1.00 -1.71 -20.45
CA PHE A 42 1.03 -3.15 -20.28
C PHE A 42 -0.23 -3.61 -19.55
N LEU A 43 -0.57 -4.89 -19.70
CA LEU A 43 -1.75 -5.45 -19.05
C LEU A 43 -1.31 -6.36 -17.91
N VAL A 44 -1.78 -6.06 -16.72
CA VAL A 44 -1.58 -6.94 -15.56
C VAL A 44 -2.75 -7.93 -15.54
N GLU A 45 -2.44 -9.23 -15.36
CA GLU A 45 -3.47 -10.24 -15.25
C GLU A 45 -2.97 -11.31 -14.28
N LEU A 46 -3.29 -11.12 -13.01
CA LEU A 46 -2.83 -12.02 -11.95
C LEU A 46 -3.86 -13.12 -11.71
N ALA A 47 -3.43 -14.21 -11.08
CA ALA A 47 -4.32 -15.32 -10.75
C ALA A 47 -5.39 -14.90 -9.74
N GLU A 48 -5.05 -13.97 -8.84
CA GLU A 48 -5.98 -13.47 -7.83
C GLU A 48 -5.66 -12.03 -7.50
N THR A 49 -6.62 -11.33 -6.91
CA THR A 49 -6.42 -9.94 -6.46
C THR A 49 -5.42 -9.91 -5.32
N ARG A 50 -4.47 -9.01 -5.39
CA ARG A 50 -3.50 -8.83 -4.30
C ARG A 50 -3.00 -7.40 -4.25
N SER A 51 -2.43 -7.05 -3.10
CA SER A 51 -1.79 -5.76 -2.91
C SER A 51 -0.31 -5.90 -3.29
N ILE A 52 0.15 -5.01 -4.15
CA ILE A 52 1.54 -5.02 -4.59
C ILE A 52 2.28 -3.94 -3.84
N ASN A 53 3.41 -4.30 -3.25
CA ASN A 53 4.17 -3.37 -2.42
C ASN A 53 5.35 -2.77 -3.18
N GLN A 54 5.81 -1.62 -2.71
CA GLN A 54 7.07 -1.08 -3.20
C GLN A 54 8.17 -2.11 -2.90
N GLY A 55 9.06 -2.31 -3.85
CA GLY A 55 10.06 -3.37 -3.78
C GLY A 55 9.67 -4.63 -4.54
N GLU A 56 8.41 -4.72 -4.94
CA GLU A 56 7.92 -5.76 -5.84
C GLU A 56 7.76 -5.18 -7.25
N GLY A 57 7.49 -6.01 -8.23
CA GLY A 57 7.28 -5.52 -9.58
C GLY A 57 6.56 -6.53 -10.44
N PHE A 58 6.16 -6.07 -11.61
CA PHE A 58 5.46 -6.87 -12.60
C PHE A 58 6.46 -7.43 -13.60
N ARG A 59 6.47 -8.74 -13.77
CA ARG A 59 7.28 -9.38 -14.80
C ARG A 59 6.48 -9.48 -16.09
N LEU A 60 6.97 -8.83 -17.13
CA LEU A 60 6.33 -8.86 -18.44
C LEU A 60 6.65 -10.18 -19.15
N ASP A 61 5.86 -10.49 -20.15
CA ASP A 61 6.02 -11.72 -20.93
C ASP A 61 7.30 -11.76 -21.76
N ASP A 62 8.01 -10.65 -21.89
CA ASP A 62 9.32 -10.62 -22.54
C ASP A 62 10.48 -10.69 -21.52
N GLY A 63 10.17 -10.88 -20.24
CA GLY A 63 11.16 -11.04 -19.19
C GLY A 63 11.57 -9.77 -18.47
N ARG A 64 11.18 -8.61 -18.98
CA ARG A 64 11.49 -7.34 -18.29
C ARG A 64 10.63 -7.21 -17.03
N VAL A 65 11.12 -6.46 -16.06
CA VAL A 65 10.41 -6.21 -14.81
C VAL A 65 10.13 -4.72 -14.68
N ILE A 66 8.89 -4.38 -14.37
CA ILE A 66 8.47 -3.00 -14.07
C ILE A 66 8.30 -2.91 -12.56
N ALA A 67 9.18 -2.16 -11.90
CA ALA A 67 9.17 -2.07 -10.45
C ALA A 67 8.04 -1.16 -9.96
N VAL A 68 7.41 -1.53 -8.85
CA VAL A 68 6.33 -0.74 -8.26
C VAL A 68 6.89 0.26 -7.28
N MET A 69 6.46 1.52 -7.44
CA MET A 69 6.79 2.61 -6.53
C MET A 69 5.48 3.10 -5.89
N ALA A 70 5.52 3.37 -4.59
CA ALA A 70 4.37 3.90 -3.90
C ALA A 70 4.28 5.40 -4.18
N ALA A 71 3.16 5.85 -4.74
CA ALA A 71 2.94 7.26 -5.02
C ALA A 71 2.67 8.01 -3.71
N PRO A 72 3.18 9.24 -3.56
CA PRO A 72 2.77 10.08 -2.44
C PRO A 72 1.27 10.30 -2.46
N GLU A 73 0.65 10.27 -1.28
CA GLU A 73 -0.79 10.46 -1.15
C GLU A 73 -1.11 11.13 0.18
N PRO A 74 -2.30 11.72 0.33
CA PRO A 74 -2.67 12.36 1.58
C PRO A 74 -2.84 11.34 2.70
N LEU A 75 -2.13 11.54 3.79
CA LEU A 75 -2.15 10.66 4.96
C LEU A 75 -2.35 11.50 6.22
N LEU A 76 -2.65 10.80 7.31
CA LEU A 76 -2.67 11.38 8.64
C LEU A 76 -1.50 10.80 9.44
N ALA A 77 -0.69 11.67 10.01
CA ALA A 77 0.34 11.28 10.96
C ALA A 77 -0.25 11.39 12.35
N VAL A 78 -0.24 10.30 13.09
CA VAL A 78 -0.90 10.19 14.38
C VAL A 78 0.14 9.98 15.47
N ARG A 79 0.18 10.89 16.44
CA ARG A 79 1.11 10.83 17.56
C ARG A 79 0.34 10.79 18.87
N HIS A 80 0.90 10.11 19.86
CA HIS A 80 0.28 9.99 21.18
C HIS A 80 1.34 9.49 22.16
N ASP A 81 1.21 9.87 23.41
CA ASP A 81 2.15 9.42 24.43
C ASP A 81 2.07 7.92 24.66
N ASN A 82 0.91 7.31 24.42
CA ASN A 82 0.74 5.88 24.46
C ASN A 82 0.36 5.39 23.04
N LEU A 83 1.36 5.34 22.18
CA LEU A 83 1.14 4.99 20.77
C LEU A 83 0.68 3.55 20.59
N VAL A 84 1.09 2.66 21.48
CA VAL A 84 0.65 1.26 21.43
C VAL A 84 -0.87 1.16 21.56
N ARG A 85 -1.45 1.93 22.47
CA ARG A 85 -2.89 1.96 22.65
C ARG A 85 -3.59 2.51 21.40
N ILE A 86 -3.03 3.54 20.80
CA ILE A 86 -3.58 4.12 19.58
C ILE A 86 -3.52 3.10 18.44
N ALA A 87 -2.40 2.43 18.29
CA ALA A 87 -2.24 1.39 17.27
C ALA A 87 -3.26 0.27 17.45
N TRP A 88 -3.56 -0.10 18.70
CA TRP A 88 -4.58 -1.10 18.97
C TRP A 88 -5.95 -0.65 18.47
N HIS A 89 -6.33 0.59 18.72
CA HIS A 89 -7.63 1.11 18.28
C HIS A 89 -7.71 1.13 16.75
N VAL A 90 -6.64 1.55 16.08
CA VAL A 90 -6.59 1.57 14.61
C VAL A 90 -6.70 0.15 14.06
N GLY A 91 -5.92 -0.77 14.62
CA GLY A 91 -5.94 -2.17 14.20
C GLY A 91 -7.28 -2.84 14.45
N ASN A 92 -7.94 -2.47 15.56
CA ASN A 92 -9.24 -3.04 15.89
C ASN A 92 -10.32 -2.61 14.89
N ARG A 93 -10.11 -1.53 14.16
CA ARG A 93 -11.01 -1.10 13.09
C ARG A 93 -10.59 -1.64 11.73
N HIS A 94 -9.58 -2.48 11.69
CA HIS A 94 -9.04 -3.07 10.46
C HIS A 94 -8.55 -2.02 9.46
N THR A 95 -8.07 -0.91 9.97
CA THR A 95 -7.56 0.18 9.13
C THR A 95 -6.10 -0.09 8.78
N PRO A 96 -5.74 0.00 7.50
CA PRO A 96 -4.32 -0.10 7.13
C PRO A 96 -3.50 0.95 7.85
N CYS A 97 -2.36 0.56 8.38
CA CYS A 97 -1.54 1.39 9.25
C CYS A 97 -0.07 1.16 8.96
N GLN A 98 0.66 2.24 8.76
CA GLN A 98 2.11 2.19 8.61
C GLN A 98 2.73 2.59 9.94
N VAL A 99 3.52 1.71 10.52
CA VAL A 99 4.11 1.93 11.85
C VAL A 99 5.47 2.57 11.70
N GLU A 100 5.66 3.73 12.35
CA GLU A 100 6.93 4.42 12.43
C GLU A 100 7.42 4.42 13.87
N GLY A 101 8.59 4.98 14.11
CA GLY A 101 9.16 4.94 15.45
C GLY A 101 8.38 5.72 16.51
N ASP A 102 7.87 6.89 16.14
CA ASP A 102 7.21 7.79 17.10
C ASP A 102 5.79 8.18 16.66
N HIS A 103 5.29 7.60 15.58
CA HIS A 103 3.95 7.90 15.08
C HIS A 103 3.49 6.77 14.18
N ILE A 104 2.23 6.81 13.81
CA ILE A 104 1.70 5.93 12.77
C ILE A 104 1.11 6.78 11.66
N LEU A 105 1.04 6.20 10.47
CA LEU A 105 0.42 6.83 9.31
C LEU A 105 -0.79 6.00 8.91
N ILE A 106 -1.88 6.70 8.61
CA ILE A 106 -3.10 6.09 8.08
C ILE A 106 -3.56 6.94 6.91
N ARG A 107 -4.40 6.40 6.04
CA ARG A 107 -4.98 7.20 4.98
C ARG A 107 -5.95 8.21 5.58
N GLU A 108 -6.13 9.33 4.91
CA GLU A 108 -7.00 10.39 5.37
C GLU A 108 -8.43 9.89 5.54
N ASP A 109 -9.00 10.05 6.74
CA ASP A 109 -10.33 9.57 7.08
C ASP A 109 -10.86 10.43 8.21
N ARG A 110 -11.94 11.17 7.94
CA ARG A 110 -12.46 12.15 8.89
C ARG A 110 -13.05 11.50 10.14
N VAL A 111 -13.73 10.37 9.99
CA VAL A 111 -14.34 9.66 11.11
C VAL A 111 -13.28 9.12 12.04
N LEU A 112 -12.27 8.49 11.47
CA LEU A 112 -11.17 7.92 12.24
C LEU A 112 -10.35 9.03 12.91
N GLN A 113 -10.12 10.14 12.21
CA GLN A 113 -9.42 11.28 12.78
C GLN A 113 -10.13 11.80 14.03
N ALA A 114 -11.46 11.97 13.95
CA ALA A 114 -12.23 12.45 15.09
C ALA A 114 -12.15 11.50 16.27
N MET A 115 -12.20 10.20 16.03
CA MET A 115 -12.06 9.19 17.07
C MET A 115 -10.70 9.27 17.74
N LEU A 116 -9.65 9.38 16.94
CA LEU A 116 -8.29 9.43 17.47
C LEU A 116 -8.05 10.70 18.28
N GLU A 117 -8.59 11.83 17.83
CA GLU A 117 -8.48 13.07 18.58
C GLU A 117 -9.21 13.00 19.91
N GLN A 118 -10.35 12.30 19.95
CA GLN A 118 -11.05 12.06 21.21
C GLN A 118 -10.25 11.20 22.18
N LEU A 119 -9.40 10.33 21.66
CA LEU A 119 -8.51 9.53 22.47
C LEU A 119 -7.25 10.29 22.89
N GLY A 120 -7.15 11.57 22.54
CA GLY A 120 -6.03 12.41 22.90
C GLY A 120 -4.88 12.40 21.91
N ALA A 121 -5.06 11.82 20.75
CA ALA A 121 -4.00 11.79 19.76
C ALA A 121 -3.83 13.14 19.07
N ARG A 122 -2.60 13.42 18.66
CA ARG A 122 -2.27 14.58 17.86
C ARG A 122 -2.20 14.14 16.41
N VAL A 123 -3.09 14.67 15.58
CA VAL A 123 -3.23 14.24 14.19
C VAL A 123 -2.86 15.38 13.25
N SER A 124 -1.98 15.12 12.31
CA SER A 124 -1.59 16.12 11.31
C SER A 124 -1.64 15.50 9.91
N ARG A 125 -1.91 16.33 8.91
CA ARG A 125 -1.94 15.88 7.52
C ARG A 125 -0.53 15.91 6.95
N VAL A 126 -0.17 14.83 6.24
CA VAL A 126 1.10 14.76 5.52
C VAL A 126 0.84 14.16 4.15
N THR A 127 1.75 14.39 3.22
CA THR A 127 1.69 13.74 1.90
C THR A 127 2.95 12.91 1.78
N ALA A 128 2.79 11.62 1.63
CA ALA A 128 3.91 10.69 1.61
C ALA A 128 3.49 9.36 0.97
N PRO A 129 4.45 8.56 0.51
CA PRO A 129 4.13 7.20 0.08
C PRO A 129 3.56 6.40 1.25
N PHE A 130 2.55 5.57 0.97
CA PHE A 130 1.91 4.77 2.00
C PHE A 130 2.27 3.30 1.83
N THR A 131 3.00 2.77 2.80
CA THR A 131 3.42 1.37 2.80
C THR A 131 3.03 0.74 4.13
N PRO A 132 1.74 0.41 4.32
CA PRO A 132 1.26 -0.09 5.61
C PRO A 132 1.78 -1.48 5.93
N GLU A 133 1.69 -1.85 7.21
CA GLU A 133 2.04 -3.19 7.65
C GLU A 133 1.22 -4.22 6.91
N GLY A 134 1.85 -5.29 6.48
CA GLY A 134 1.15 -6.43 5.90
C GLY A 134 0.49 -7.23 7.00
N GLY A 135 -0.51 -8.01 6.62
CA GLY A 135 -1.11 -8.92 7.55
C GLY A 135 -0.17 -10.09 7.85
N ALA A 136 -0.44 -10.81 8.91
CA ALA A 136 0.34 -11.97 9.31
C ALA A 136 0.29 -13.08 8.26
N TYR A 137 -0.64 -13.01 7.35
CA TYR A 137 -0.84 -14.03 6.34
C TYR A 137 -0.34 -13.61 4.95
N GLY A 138 0.58 -12.67 4.88
CA GLY A 138 1.24 -12.34 3.63
C GLY A 138 0.66 -11.11 2.94
N HIS A 139 0.44 -11.21 1.63
CA HIS A 139 0.15 -10.03 0.83
C HIS A 139 -1.30 -9.62 0.76
N GLY A 140 -2.19 -10.31 1.42
CA GLY A 140 -3.60 -9.96 1.41
C GLY A 140 -3.85 -8.71 2.23
N ARG A 141 -4.85 -7.93 1.83
CA ARG A 141 -5.30 -6.80 2.64
C ARG A 141 -6.25 -7.31 3.71
N THR A 142 -6.20 -6.66 4.86
CA THR A 142 -7.19 -6.91 5.89
C THR A 142 -8.49 -6.31 5.44
N HIS A 143 -9.54 -7.13 5.50
CA HIS A 143 -10.82 -6.65 5.11
C HIS A 143 -11.69 -6.71 6.30
N GLY A 144 -11.94 -5.62 6.88
CA GLY A 144 -12.77 -5.54 8.05
C GLY A 144 -14.15 -6.06 7.84
N HIS A 145 -14.45 -6.44 6.73
CA HIS A 145 -15.72 -6.84 6.45
C HIS A 145 -15.82 -8.06 5.73
N ASP A 146 -14.82 -8.52 5.22
CA ASP A 146 -15.08 -9.44 4.37
C ASP A 146 -14.88 -10.57 4.89
N HIS A 147 -15.34 -11.17 5.06
CA HIS A 147 -15.14 -12.32 5.36
C HIS A 147 -15.20 -12.65 6.44
N GLY A 148 -15.62 -12.26 6.72
CA GLY A 148 -15.75 -12.88 7.65
C GLY A 148 -14.73 -13.06 8.42
N HIS A 149 -14.21 -12.43 8.64
CA HIS A 149 -13.34 -12.71 9.54
C HIS A 149 -13.68 -12.14 10.73
#